data_503eacd2869ccae0bfe3687d0e516c75
#
_entry.id   503eacd2869ccae0bfe3687d0e516c75
#
_cell.length_a   1.000
_cell.length_b   1.000
_cell.length_c   1.000
_cell.angle_alpha   90.00
_cell.angle_beta   90.00
_cell.angle_gamma   90.00
#
_symmetry.space_group_name_H-M   'P 1'
#
loop_
_entity.id
_entity.type
_entity.pdbx_description
1 polymer ?
#
loop_
_entity_poly.entity_id
_entity_poly.type
_entity_poly.pdbx_seq_one_letter_code
_entity_poly.pdbx_strand_id
1 'polypeptide(L)'
;MVKHFRSMTYPYIAWILAIVVAPMLLIVLYAFTTSGNSVLTFQFTFENFARFVTDKVFMDVLLRSLYIAVITTLICIALGYPIAYVIAQRSSRSSTILILLITMPTWVNMLVRTYAWMGILQDEGVLNTILSWFGIGPASMIHTSFAVILGMVYNFIPFMILQIHTSLDKMDKSLLEAANDLGATPVQAFLRVTLPLSLPGVISGITLVFLPAGSSFFIPKLLGGGQYVLVGNIIESQFLTSGDWNFGSAISLIMAVIIMISMWLTRKADVQVASQGKE
;
A
#
# COMPACT_ATOMS: atom_id res chain seq x y z
N MET A 1 -26.99 -12.58 -31.12
CA MET A 1 -26.63 -11.56 -30.12
C MET A 1 -25.22 -11.73 -29.56
N VAL A 2 -24.78 -12.92 -29.16
CA VAL A 2 -23.44 -13.16 -28.50
C VAL A 2 -22.23 -12.79 -29.39
N LYS A 3 -22.29 -12.97 -30.71
CA LYS A 3 -21.19 -12.62 -31.63
C LYS A 3 -20.95 -11.10 -31.76
N HIS A 4 -21.99 -10.27 -31.66
CA HIS A 4 -21.87 -8.82 -31.74
C HIS A 4 -21.24 -8.24 -30.44
N PHE A 5 -21.57 -8.81 -29.28
CA PHE A 5 -20.91 -8.42 -28.01
C PHE A 5 -19.40 -8.76 -27.98
N ARG A 6 -19.00 -9.88 -28.57
CA ARG A 6 -17.58 -10.23 -28.73
C ARG A 6 -16.81 -9.23 -29.59
N SER A 7 -17.44 -8.70 -30.66
CA SER A 7 -16.78 -7.71 -31.51
C SER A 7 -16.53 -6.38 -30.81
N MET A 8 -17.37 -5.96 -29.87
CA MET A 8 -17.17 -4.76 -29.05
C MET A 8 -16.02 -4.87 -28.05
N THR A 9 -15.56 -6.07 -27.75
CA THR A 9 -14.45 -6.30 -26.79
C THR A 9 -13.08 -6.09 -27.47
N TYR A 10 -12.96 -6.21 -28.81
CA TYR A 10 -11.67 -6.07 -29.51
C TYR A 10 -11.02 -4.68 -29.36
N PRO A 11 -11.72 -3.55 -29.48
CA PRO A 11 -11.10 -2.24 -29.25
C PRO A 11 -10.57 -2.08 -27.83
N TYR A 12 -11.27 -2.61 -26.82
CA TYR A 12 -10.84 -2.59 -25.43
C TYR A 12 -9.59 -3.46 -25.20
N ILE A 13 -9.56 -4.66 -25.78
CA ILE A 13 -8.38 -5.54 -25.72
C ILE A 13 -7.18 -4.87 -26.42
N ALA A 14 -7.38 -4.29 -27.61
CA ALA A 14 -6.32 -3.59 -28.33
C ALA A 14 -5.78 -2.40 -27.51
N TRP A 15 -6.65 -1.65 -26.85
CA TRP A 15 -6.28 -0.56 -25.95
C TRP A 15 -5.43 -1.04 -24.77
N ILE A 16 -5.86 -2.12 -24.08
CA ILE A 16 -5.08 -2.69 -22.96
C ILE A 16 -3.73 -3.19 -23.45
N LEU A 17 -3.68 -3.89 -24.59
CA LEU A 17 -2.42 -4.39 -25.15
C LEU A 17 -1.46 -3.23 -25.48
N ALA A 18 -1.95 -2.15 -26.06
CA ALA A 18 -1.13 -1.02 -26.45
C ALA A 18 -0.64 -0.19 -25.24
N ILE A 19 -1.52 0.08 -24.26
CA ILE A 19 -1.20 1.03 -23.18
C ILE A 19 -0.64 0.34 -21.92
N VAL A 20 -1.02 -0.90 -21.67
CA VAL A 20 -0.57 -1.62 -20.46
C VAL A 20 0.50 -2.65 -20.81
N VAL A 21 0.21 -3.56 -21.73
CA VAL A 21 1.09 -4.71 -22.00
C VAL A 21 2.36 -4.28 -22.75
N ALA A 22 2.27 -3.39 -23.74
CA ALA A 22 3.44 -2.97 -24.50
C ALA A 22 4.50 -2.24 -23.64
N PRO A 23 4.16 -1.25 -22.78
CA PRO A 23 5.14 -0.67 -21.85
C PRO A 23 5.72 -1.68 -20.85
N MET A 24 4.92 -2.62 -20.36
CA MET A 24 5.43 -3.68 -19.46
C MET A 24 6.44 -4.58 -20.18
N LEU A 25 6.18 -4.95 -21.43
CA LEU A 25 7.13 -5.72 -22.24
C LEU A 25 8.42 -4.94 -22.50
N LEU A 26 8.33 -3.61 -22.72
CA LEU A 26 9.51 -2.76 -22.85
C LEU A 26 10.34 -2.72 -21.55
N ILE A 27 9.71 -2.63 -20.38
CA ILE A 27 10.40 -2.72 -19.09
C ILE A 27 11.12 -4.07 -18.97
N VAL A 28 10.46 -5.17 -19.31
CA VAL A 28 11.09 -6.49 -19.29
C VAL A 28 12.27 -6.53 -20.27
N LEU A 29 12.11 -6.02 -21.48
CA LEU A 29 13.18 -5.97 -22.49
C LEU A 29 14.39 -5.15 -21.99
N TYR A 30 14.16 -3.94 -21.49
CA TYR A 30 15.24 -3.10 -20.96
C TYR A 30 15.93 -3.73 -19.74
N ALA A 31 15.20 -4.41 -18.87
CA ALA A 31 15.79 -5.06 -17.69
C ALA A 31 16.86 -6.10 -18.07
N PHE A 32 16.68 -6.79 -19.19
CA PHE A 32 17.58 -7.85 -19.69
C PHE A 32 18.54 -7.39 -20.77
N THR A 33 18.66 -6.09 -21.04
CA THR A 33 19.56 -5.56 -22.08
C THR A 33 20.61 -4.62 -21.49
N THR A 34 21.77 -4.51 -22.17
CA THR A 34 22.84 -3.58 -21.77
C THR A 34 22.47 -2.15 -22.09
N SER A 35 22.93 -1.19 -21.27
CA SER A 35 22.82 0.24 -21.54
C SER A 35 23.58 0.62 -22.81
N GLY A 36 22.99 1.53 -23.60
CA GLY A 36 23.62 1.99 -24.85
C GLY A 36 23.29 1.16 -26.09
N ASN A 37 22.34 0.24 -26.00
CA ASN A 37 21.81 -0.47 -27.16
C ASN A 37 21.21 0.52 -28.17
N SER A 38 21.72 0.49 -29.39
CA SER A 38 21.04 1.07 -30.54
C SER A 38 19.85 0.16 -30.90
N VAL A 39 18.84 0.74 -31.56
CA VAL A 39 17.59 0.04 -31.97
C VAL A 39 17.86 -1.26 -32.79
N LEU A 40 19.10 -1.49 -33.22
CA LEU A 40 19.47 -2.61 -34.09
C LEU A 40 20.32 -3.71 -33.42
N THR A 41 20.84 -3.51 -32.19
CA THR A 41 21.70 -4.51 -31.52
C THR A 41 21.29 -4.70 -30.08
N PHE A 42 20.52 -5.75 -29.79
CA PHE A 42 20.15 -6.14 -28.43
C PHE A 42 21.18 -7.13 -27.87
N GLN A 43 21.90 -6.71 -26.83
CA GLN A 43 22.78 -7.62 -26.08
C GLN A 43 22.08 -7.95 -24.76
N PHE A 44 21.72 -9.22 -24.61
CA PHE A 44 21.12 -9.70 -23.37
C PHE A 44 22.13 -9.79 -22.25
N THR A 45 21.77 -9.30 -21.06
CA THR A 45 22.63 -9.35 -19.87
C THR A 45 21.79 -9.54 -18.60
N PHE A 46 22.41 -10.16 -17.60
CA PHE A 46 21.90 -10.21 -16.22
C PHE A 46 22.65 -9.24 -15.30
N GLU A 47 23.54 -8.44 -15.83
CA GLU A 47 24.41 -7.52 -15.07
C GLU A 47 23.60 -6.51 -14.26
N ASN A 48 22.47 -6.00 -14.80
CA ASN A 48 21.58 -5.08 -14.10
C ASN A 48 21.02 -5.69 -12.81
N PHE A 49 20.66 -6.96 -12.84
CA PHE A 49 20.18 -7.69 -11.67
C PHE A 49 21.31 -7.98 -10.68
N ALA A 50 22.47 -8.41 -11.18
CA ALA A 50 23.65 -8.65 -10.37
C ALA A 50 24.07 -7.37 -9.65
N ARG A 51 24.15 -6.23 -10.34
CA ARG A 51 24.46 -4.92 -9.78
C ARG A 51 23.52 -4.57 -8.62
N PHE A 52 22.20 -4.79 -8.75
CA PHE A 52 21.24 -4.50 -7.68
C PHE A 52 21.47 -5.35 -6.43
N VAL A 53 21.75 -6.66 -6.62
CA VAL A 53 21.91 -7.60 -5.49
C VAL A 53 23.28 -7.49 -4.83
N THR A 54 24.34 -7.19 -5.60
CA THR A 54 25.71 -7.10 -5.07
C THR A 54 26.01 -5.76 -4.43
N ASP A 55 25.35 -4.69 -4.85
CA ASP A 55 25.55 -3.37 -4.25
C ASP A 55 24.77 -3.23 -2.94
N LYS A 56 25.53 -3.07 -1.87
CA LYS A 56 25.00 -2.94 -0.51
C LYS A 56 24.01 -1.78 -0.37
N VAL A 57 24.22 -0.67 -1.09
CA VAL A 57 23.38 0.52 -1.02
C VAL A 57 21.95 0.20 -1.47
N PHE A 58 21.83 -0.50 -2.62
CA PHE A 58 20.50 -0.87 -3.14
C PHE A 58 19.81 -1.90 -2.26
N MET A 59 20.55 -2.84 -1.70
CA MET A 59 20.00 -3.83 -0.77
C MET A 59 19.50 -3.18 0.52
N ASP A 60 20.25 -2.24 1.09
CA ASP A 60 19.84 -1.49 2.29
C ASP A 60 18.57 -0.66 2.03
N VAL A 61 18.45 -0.06 0.84
CA VAL A 61 17.24 0.67 0.42
C VAL A 61 16.04 -0.27 0.26
N LEU A 62 16.25 -1.46 -0.31
CA LEU A 62 15.19 -2.47 -0.43
C LEU A 62 14.68 -2.90 0.96
N LEU A 63 15.59 -3.24 1.86
CA LEU A 63 15.24 -3.65 3.23
C LEU A 63 14.52 -2.52 3.98
N ARG A 64 14.98 -1.27 3.83
CA ARG A 64 14.31 -0.10 4.40
C ARG A 64 12.91 0.09 3.85
N SER A 65 12.72 -0.10 2.54
CA SER A 65 11.40 0.01 1.90
C SER A 65 10.43 -1.04 2.44
N LEU A 66 10.87 -2.29 2.56
CA LEU A 66 10.08 -3.37 3.14
C LEU A 66 9.77 -3.11 4.62
N TYR A 67 10.75 -2.64 5.40
CA TYR A 67 10.55 -2.27 6.80
C TYR A 67 9.48 -1.19 6.96
N ILE A 68 9.56 -0.10 6.20
CA ILE A 68 8.58 0.99 6.25
C ILE A 68 7.19 0.50 5.81
N ALA A 69 7.12 -0.33 4.76
CA ALA A 69 5.85 -0.91 4.31
C ALA A 69 5.20 -1.79 5.39
N VAL A 70 5.99 -2.64 6.06
CA VAL A 70 5.51 -3.49 7.16
C VAL A 70 5.02 -2.64 8.33
N ILE A 71 5.83 -1.69 8.81
CA ILE A 71 5.46 -0.83 9.94
C ILE A 71 4.20 -0.02 9.62
N THR A 72 4.13 0.59 8.44
CA THR A 72 2.93 1.31 7.98
C THR A 72 1.70 0.42 8.01
N THR A 73 1.81 -0.80 7.49
CA THR A 73 0.71 -1.77 7.45
C THR A 73 0.27 -2.18 8.84
N LEU A 74 1.20 -2.47 9.75
CA LEU A 74 0.89 -2.82 11.14
C LEU A 74 0.18 -1.69 11.88
N ILE A 75 0.64 -0.45 11.71
CA ILE A 75 -0.03 0.73 12.30
C ILE A 75 -1.42 0.91 11.68
N CYS A 76 -1.58 0.73 10.37
CA CYS A 76 -2.89 0.80 9.71
C CYS A 76 -3.84 -0.29 10.22
N ILE A 77 -3.37 -1.50 10.53
CA ILE A 77 -4.20 -2.54 11.16
C ILE A 77 -4.56 -2.13 12.58
N ALA A 78 -3.57 -1.73 13.39
CA ALA A 78 -3.77 -1.42 14.80
C ALA A 78 -4.76 -0.26 15.02
N LEU A 79 -4.72 0.76 14.16
CA LEU A 79 -5.63 1.90 14.22
C LEU A 79 -6.92 1.66 13.41
N GLY A 80 -6.79 1.04 12.24
CA GLY A 80 -7.90 0.85 11.31
C GLY A 80 -8.91 -0.19 11.80
N TYR A 81 -8.46 -1.26 12.45
CA TYR A 81 -9.36 -2.32 12.93
C TYR A 81 -10.34 -1.82 13.99
N PRO A 82 -9.92 -1.15 15.08
CA PRO A 82 -10.85 -0.60 16.07
C PRO A 82 -11.86 0.39 15.45
N ILE A 83 -11.39 1.25 14.55
CA ILE A 83 -12.24 2.23 13.86
C ILE A 83 -13.29 1.50 13.01
N ALA A 84 -12.87 0.56 12.17
CA ALA A 84 -13.78 -0.23 11.33
C ALA A 84 -14.80 -1.01 12.16
N TYR A 85 -14.37 -1.60 13.29
CA TYR A 85 -15.23 -2.34 14.21
C TYR A 85 -16.31 -1.46 14.83
N VAL A 86 -15.95 -0.26 15.32
CA VAL A 86 -16.91 0.69 15.89
C VAL A 86 -17.91 1.15 14.82
N ILE A 87 -17.46 1.39 13.59
CA ILE A 87 -18.33 1.82 12.49
C ILE A 87 -19.31 0.71 12.10
N ALA A 88 -18.85 -0.55 12.02
CA ALA A 88 -19.69 -1.70 11.67
C ALA A 88 -20.83 -1.98 12.68
N GLN A 89 -20.66 -1.53 13.92
CA GLN A 89 -21.72 -1.64 14.95
C GLN A 89 -22.79 -0.55 14.88
N ARG A 90 -22.62 0.47 14.03
CA ARG A 90 -23.58 1.57 13.89
C ARG A 90 -24.72 1.20 12.96
N SER A 91 -25.77 2.02 12.98
CA SER A 91 -26.87 1.87 12.02
C SER A 91 -26.33 2.04 10.59
N SER A 92 -26.94 1.37 9.61
CA SER A 92 -26.51 1.39 8.21
C SER A 92 -26.29 2.81 7.68
N ARG A 93 -27.18 3.75 8.00
CA ARG A 93 -27.05 5.16 7.59
C ARG A 93 -25.82 5.84 8.23
N SER A 94 -25.60 5.65 9.53
CA SER A 94 -24.44 6.24 10.23
C SER A 94 -23.13 5.63 9.75
N SER A 95 -23.10 4.31 9.55
CA SER A 95 -21.95 3.58 9.01
C SER A 95 -21.55 4.12 7.63
N THR A 96 -22.52 4.27 6.72
CA THR A 96 -22.26 4.83 5.37
C THR A 96 -21.69 6.24 5.46
N ILE A 97 -22.25 7.11 6.30
CA ILE A 97 -21.74 8.49 6.47
C ILE A 97 -20.31 8.49 7.02
N LEU A 98 -20.03 7.68 8.03
CA LEU A 98 -18.67 7.60 8.62
C LEU A 98 -17.63 7.09 7.61
N ILE A 99 -17.98 6.06 6.84
CA ILE A 99 -17.09 5.56 5.77
C ILE A 99 -16.85 6.63 4.70
N LEU A 100 -17.88 7.36 4.29
CA LEU A 100 -17.72 8.47 3.36
C LEU A 100 -16.78 9.55 3.91
N LEU A 101 -16.94 9.94 5.18
CA LEU A 101 -16.08 10.94 5.82
C LEU A 101 -14.61 10.49 5.91
N ILE A 102 -14.36 9.20 6.22
CA ILE A 102 -13.01 8.64 6.30
C ILE A 102 -12.36 8.53 4.91
N THR A 103 -13.15 8.23 3.88
CA THR A 103 -12.64 8.10 2.51
C THR A 103 -12.56 9.44 1.78
N MET A 104 -13.29 10.47 2.20
CA MET A 104 -13.31 11.80 1.57
C MET A 104 -11.91 12.42 1.36
N PRO A 105 -10.97 12.36 2.33
CA PRO A 105 -9.62 12.86 2.11
C PRO A 105 -8.89 12.19 0.94
N THR A 106 -9.22 10.95 0.58
CA THR A 106 -8.56 10.24 -0.52
C THR A 106 -8.91 10.81 -1.90
N TRP A 107 -9.98 11.62 -2.01
CA TRP A 107 -10.37 12.31 -3.24
C TRP A 107 -9.51 13.55 -3.52
N VAL A 108 -8.82 14.06 -2.49
CA VAL A 108 -7.83 15.12 -2.66
C VAL A 108 -6.53 14.51 -3.18
N ASN A 109 -5.88 15.19 -4.11
CA ASN A 109 -4.61 14.74 -4.67
C ASN A 109 -3.58 14.42 -3.57
N MET A 110 -2.90 13.30 -3.69
CA MET A 110 -1.92 12.81 -2.70
C MET A 110 -0.78 13.82 -2.47
N LEU A 111 -0.31 14.51 -3.51
CA LEU A 111 0.73 15.52 -3.38
C LEU A 111 0.30 16.67 -2.48
N VAL A 112 -0.92 17.21 -2.70
CA VAL A 112 -1.46 18.30 -1.89
C VAL A 112 -1.55 17.91 -0.42
N ARG A 113 -2.03 16.72 -0.14
CA ARG A 113 -2.09 16.16 1.23
C ARG A 113 -0.71 16.02 1.86
N THR A 114 0.27 15.56 1.08
CA THR A 114 1.65 15.39 1.57
C THR A 114 2.32 16.73 1.83
N TYR A 115 2.08 17.75 0.99
CA TYR A 115 2.54 19.12 1.25
C TYR A 115 1.89 19.74 2.49
N ALA A 116 0.60 19.49 2.72
CA ALA A 116 -0.06 19.92 3.94
C ALA A 116 0.59 19.31 5.19
N TRP A 117 0.89 18.01 5.17
CA TRP A 117 1.64 17.35 6.25
C TRP A 117 3.04 17.92 6.42
N MET A 118 3.73 18.24 5.34
CA MET A 118 5.05 18.87 5.40
C MET A 118 4.96 20.20 6.14
N GLY A 119 3.96 21.05 5.84
CA GLY A 119 3.76 22.31 6.57
C GLY A 119 3.39 22.13 8.05
N ILE A 120 2.62 21.08 8.39
CA ILE A 120 2.22 20.77 9.77
C ILE A 120 3.43 20.31 10.61
N LEU A 121 4.35 19.54 10.02
CA LEU A 121 5.49 18.91 10.69
C LEU A 121 6.75 19.78 10.73
N GLN A 122 6.78 20.95 10.09
CA GLN A 122 7.92 21.88 10.13
C GLN A 122 8.21 22.37 11.54
N ASP A 123 9.45 22.82 11.78
CA ASP A 123 9.90 23.28 13.11
C ASP A 123 9.05 24.45 13.62
N GLU A 124 8.58 25.32 12.74
CA GLU A 124 7.62 26.41 13.04
C GLU A 124 6.18 26.03 12.66
N GLY A 125 5.91 24.73 12.44
CA GLY A 125 4.62 24.21 12.02
C GLY A 125 3.59 24.16 13.14
N VAL A 126 2.32 23.91 12.75
CA VAL A 126 1.17 23.86 13.67
C VAL A 126 1.39 22.90 14.82
N LEU A 127 2.01 21.74 14.57
CA LEU A 127 2.22 20.73 15.60
C LEU A 127 3.22 21.21 16.66
N ASN A 128 4.32 21.82 16.28
CA ASN A 128 5.30 22.40 17.20
C ASN A 128 4.74 23.60 17.95
N THR A 129 3.89 24.40 17.32
CA THR A 129 3.15 25.48 17.99
C THR A 129 2.24 24.93 19.09
N ILE A 130 1.52 23.84 18.83
CA ILE A 130 0.68 23.20 19.86
C ILE A 130 1.56 22.61 20.98
N LEU A 131 2.67 21.94 20.68
CA LEU A 131 3.58 21.39 21.67
C LEU A 131 4.18 22.49 22.58
N SER A 132 4.48 23.66 22.04
CA SER A 132 5.00 24.78 22.80
C SER A 132 4.02 25.28 23.89
N TRP A 133 2.70 25.15 23.65
CA TRP A 133 1.69 25.50 24.67
C TRP A 133 1.74 24.57 25.89
N PHE A 134 2.26 23.36 25.71
CA PHE A 134 2.47 22.40 26.79
C PHE A 134 3.88 22.47 27.37
N GLY A 135 4.68 23.49 27.00
CA GLY A 135 6.06 23.65 27.48
C GLY A 135 7.05 22.65 26.86
N ILE A 136 6.65 21.95 25.81
CA ILE A 136 7.52 21.02 25.08
C ILE A 136 8.21 21.83 23.97
N GLY A 137 9.56 21.86 23.99
CA GLY A 137 10.35 22.56 22.95
C GLY A 137 10.10 21.97 21.55
N PRO A 138 10.48 22.71 20.49
CA PRO A 138 10.27 22.28 19.13
C PRO A 138 10.95 20.91 18.87
N ALA A 139 10.17 19.94 18.39
CA ALA A 139 10.66 18.65 17.99
C ALA A 139 10.91 18.67 16.47
N SER A 140 12.12 18.31 16.05
CA SER A 140 12.42 18.13 14.62
C SER A 140 11.74 16.86 14.12
N MET A 141 10.52 17.01 13.59
CA MET A 141 9.69 15.90 13.12
C MET A 141 9.85 15.65 11.62
N ILE A 142 10.00 16.73 10.84
CA ILE A 142 10.19 16.63 9.39
C ILE A 142 11.55 16.00 9.05
N HIS A 143 11.63 15.36 7.88
CA HIS A 143 12.82 14.67 7.39
C HIS A 143 13.26 13.47 8.26
N THR A 144 12.31 12.86 8.97
CA THR A 144 12.51 11.68 9.81
C THR A 144 11.72 10.48 9.30
N SER A 145 12.09 9.27 9.75
CA SER A 145 11.29 8.06 9.50
C SER A 145 9.88 8.19 10.05
N PHE A 146 9.71 8.91 11.17
CA PHE A 146 8.41 9.20 11.75
C PHE A 146 7.50 9.96 10.78
N ALA A 147 8.00 11.05 10.16
CA ALA A 147 7.23 11.83 9.19
C ALA A 147 6.82 10.99 7.97
N VAL A 148 7.73 10.15 7.48
CA VAL A 148 7.45 9.26 6.34
C VAL A 148 6.37 8.25 6.70
N ILE A 149 6.50 7.55 7.85
CA ILE A 149 5.53 6.57 8.30
C ILE A 149 4.17 7.23 8.56
N LEU A 150 4.15 8.39 9.24
CA LEU A 150 2.93 9.14 9.51
C LEU A 150 2.20 9.52 8.21
N GLY A 151 2.93 10.06 7.24
CA GLY A 151 2.38 10.41 5.93
C GLY A 151 1.84 9.20 5.17
N MET A 152 2.53 8.06 5.24
CA MET A 152 2.06 6.80 4.64
C MET A 152 0.82 6.27 5.35
N VAL A 153 0.82 6.21 6.68
CA VAL A 153 -0.34 5.78 7.47
C VAL A 153 -1.56 6.64 7.14
N TYR A 154 -1.41 7.96 7.16
CA TYR A 154 -2.49 8.88 6.81
C TYR A 154 -3.06 8.63 5.41
N ASN A 155 -2.19 8.37 4.43
CA ASN A 155 -2.63 8.15 3.06
C ASN A 155 -3.31 6.80 2.86
N PHE A 156 -2.89 5.75 3.59
CA PHE A 156 -3.32 4.37 3.33
C PHE A 156 -4.33 3.82 4.35
N ILE A 157 -4.48 4.42 5.53
CA ILE A 157 -5.41 3.94 6.57
C ILE A 157 -6.88 3.86 6.09
N PRO A 158 -7.41 4.77 5.24
CA PRO A 158 -8.78 4.64 4.75
C PRO A 158 -9.01 3.34 3.98
N PHE A 159 -8.03 2.86 3.23
CA PHE A 159 -8.13 1.60 2.50
C PHE A 159 -8.18 0.40 3.44
N MET A 160 -7.40 0.41 4.52
CA MET A 160 -7.45 -0.63 5.57
C MET A 160 -8.82 -0.66 6.23
N ILE A 161 -9.32 0.50 6.68
CA ILE A 161 -10.62 0.63 7.34
C ILE A 161 -11.75 0.12 6.44
N LEU A 162 -11.74 0.51 5.17
CA LEU A 162 -12.77 0.12 4.21
C LEU A 162 -12.84 -1.39 4.00
N GLN A 163 -11.70 -2.08 3.87
CA GLN A 163 -11.66 -3.53 3.68
C GLN A 163 -12.14 -4.29 4.93
N ILE A 164 -11.66 -3.89 6.10
CA ILE A 164 -12.08 -4.49 7.37
C ILE A 164 -13.58 -4.25 7.60
N HIS A 165 -14.04 -3.01 7.41
CA HIS A 165 -15.47 -2.68 7.53
C HIS A 165 -16.33 -3.50 6.59
N THR A 166 -15.93 -3.63 5.32
CA THR A 166 -16.68 -4.41 4.32
C THR A 166 -16.80 -5.89 4.72
N SER A 167 -15.78 -6.45 5.36
CA SER A 167 -15.82 -7.82 5.87
C SER A 167 -16.74 -7.94 7.09
N LEU A 168 -16.66 -6.99 8.02
CA LEU A 168 -17.50 -6.94 9.21
C LEU A 168 -18.99 -6.71 8.88
N ASP A 169 -19.29 -5.87 7.90
CA ASP A 169 -20.65 -5.54 7.47
C ASP A 169 -21.36 -6.74 6.81
N LYS A 170 -20.59 -7.64 6.18
CA LYS A 170 -21.10 -8.87 5.57
C LYS A 170 -21.29 -10.01 6.56
N MET A 171 -20.81 -9.86 7.81
CA MET A 171 -20.91 -10.90 8.83
C MET A 171 -22.35 -11.04 9.31
N ASP A 172 -22.83 -12.28 9.40
CA ASP A 172 -24.14 -12.57 9.97
C ASP A 172 -24.16 -12.25 11.48
N LYS A 173 -25.01 -11.32 11.87
CA LYS A 173 -25.15 -10.89 13.27
C LYS A 173 -25.69 -12.00 14.17
N SER A 174 -26.40 -12.98 13.61
CA SER A 174 -26.93 -14.13 14.37
C SER A 174 -25.81 -14.97 15.00
N LEU A 175 -24.61 -14.97 14.43
CA LEU A 175 -23.44 -15.65 14.99
C LEU A 175 -22.98 -15.03 16.32
N LEU A 176 -23.08 -13.70 16.43
CA LEU A 176 -22.77 -12.99 17.67
C LEU A 176 -23.86 -13.20 18.72
N GLU A 177 -25.12 -13.21 18.29
CA GLU A 177 -26.29 -13.52 19.18
C GLU A 177 -26.14 -14.92 19.71
N ALA A 178 -25.88 -15.93 18.88
CA ALA A 178 -25.67 -17.30 19.31
C ALA A 178 -24.50 -17.46 20.29
N ALA A 179 -23.37 -16.75 20.05
CA ALA A 179 -22.24 -16.76 20.97
C ALA A 179 -22.62 -16.18 22.35
N ASN A 180 -23.38 -15.11 22.37
CA ASN A 180 -23.87 -14.50 23.61
C ASN A 180 -24.85 -15.42 24.35
N ASP A 181 -25.77 -16.11 23.64
CA ASP A 181 -26.70 -17.07 24.20
C ASP A 181 -26.00 -18.29 24.86
N LEU A 182 -24.84 -18.66 24.32
CA LEU A 182 -23.93 -19.66 24.87
C LEU A 182 -23.07 -19.13 26.04
N GLY A 183 -23.31 -17.90 26.49
CA GLY A 183 -22.62 -17.30 27.65
C GLY A 183 -21.20 -16.76 27.32
N ALA A 184 -20.88 -16.53 26.08
CA ALA A 184 -19.59 -15.91 25.73
C ALA A 184 -19.53 -14.45 26.22
N THR A 185 -18.42 -14.08 26.86
CA THR A 185 -18.13 -12.68 27.18
C THR A 185 -17.88 -11.88 25.89
N PRO A 186 -18.06 -10.54 25.89
CA PRO A 186 -17.81 -9.71 24.70
C PRO A 186 -16.42 -9.90 24.10
N VAL A 187 -15.40 -10.11 24.95
CA VAL A 187 -14.03 -10.39 24.51
C VAL A 187 -13.91 -11.77 23.84
N GLN A 188 -14.59 -12.77 24.39
CA GLN A 188 -14.62 -14.11 23.80
C GLN A 188 -15.37 -14.12 22.46
N ALA A 189 -16.52 -13.45 22.37
CA ALA A 189 -17.25 -13.28 21.12
C ALA A 189 -16.40 -12.55 20.05
N PHE A 190 -15.70 -11.50 20.47
CA PHE A 190 -14.77 -10.81 19.57
C PHE A 190 -13.64 -11.72 19.07
N LEU A 191 -12.89 -12.36 19.97
CA LEU A 191 -11.70 -13.16 19.60
C LEU A 191 -12.04 -14.45 18.86
N ARG A 192 -13.20 -15.09 19.19
CA ARG A 192 -13.57 -16.41 18.63
C ARG A 192 -14.51 -16.33 17.43
N VAL A 193 -15.26 -15.23 17.26
CA VAL A 193 -16.24 -15.06 16.18
C VAL A 193 -15.84 -13.91 15.28
N THR A 194 -15.81 -12.67 15.81
CA THR A 194 -15.64 -11.47 14.99
C THR A 194 -14.26 -11.43 14.32
N LEU A 195 -13.20 -11.64 15.08
CA LEU A 195 -11.84 -11.53 14.57
C LEU A 195 -11.56 -12.57 13.47
N PRO A 196 -11.82 -13.89 13.64
CA PRO A 196 -11.63 -14.86 12.58
C PRO A 196 -12.44 -14.59 11.32
N LEU A 197 -13.71 -14.21 11.45
CA LEU A 197 -14.59 -13.93 10.33
C LEU A 197 -14.26 -12.64 9.59
N SER A 198 -13.56 -11.69 10.24
CA SER A 198 -13.09 -10.45 9.62
C SER A 198 -11.69 -10.57 9.02
N LEU A 199 -10.95 -11.65 9.24
CA LEU A 199 -9.59 -11.86 8.70
C LEU A 199 -9.49 -11.68 7.18
N PRO A 200 -10.43 -12.13 6.34
CA PRO A 200 -10.40 -11.84 4.91
C PRO A 200 -10.33 -10.34 4.59
N GLY A 201 -11.04 -9.52 5.36
CA GLY A 201 -10.97 -8.06 5.25
C GLY A 201 -9.61 -7.50 5.65
N VAL A 202 -9.01 -8.03 6.72
CA VAL A 202 -7.66 -7.64 7.15
C VAL A 202 -6.63 -8.00 6.08
N ILE A 203 -6.68 -9.21 5.52
CA ILE A 203 -5.77 -9.69 4.47
C ILE A 203 -5.88 -8.82 3.21
N SER A 204 -7.11 -8.51 2.79
CA SER A 204 -7.38 -7.59 1.67
C SER A 204 -6.84 -6.18 1.96
N GLY A 205 -7.03 -5.68 3.19
CA GLY A 205 -6.48 -4.41 3.65
C GLY A 205 -4.96 -4.37 3.63
N ILE A 206 -4.30 -5.44 4.11
CA ILE A 206 -2.84 -5.60 4.04
C ILE A 206 -2.37 -5.44 2.59
N THR A 207 -3.00 -6.12 1.65
CA THR A 207 -2.63 -6.03 0.23
C THR A 207 -2.73 -4.60 -0.29
N LEU A 208 -3.83 -3.89 0.01
CA LEU A 208 -4.06 -2.52 -0.47
C LEU A 208 -3.18 -1.46 0.21
N VAL A 209 -2.59 -1.77 1.36
CA VAL A 209 -1.69 -0.85 2.09
C VAL A 209 -0.23 -1.19 1.82
N PHE A 210 0.18 -2.45 1.98
CA PHE A 210 1.57 -2.88 1.90
C PHE A 210 2.20 -2.62 0.53
N LEU A 211 1.47 -2.96 -0.55
CA LEU A 211 2.00 -2.84 -1.91
C LEU A 211 2.32 -1.38 -2.30
N PRO A 212 1.38 -0.43 -2.19
CA PRO A 212 1.68 0.95 -2.51
C PRO A 212 2.63 1.61 -1.49
N ALA A 213 2.63 1.19 -0.22
CA ALA A 213 3.60 1.70 0.76
C ALA A 213 5.04 1.32 0.40
N GLY A 214 5.28 0.07 -0.05
CA GLY A 214 6.61 -0.39 -0.44
C GLY A 214 7.14 0.23 -1.74
N SER A 215 6.26 0.63 -2.65
CA SER A 215 6.61 1.25 -3.94
C SER A 215 6.45 2.78 -3.96
N SER A 216 6.02 3.40 -2.86
CA SER A 216 5.82 4.84 -2.78
C SER A 216 7.12 5.61 -2.95
N PHE A 217 7.10 6.72 -3.68
CA PHE A 217 8.25 7.60 -3.86
C PHE A 217 7.96 9.07 -3.49
N PHE A 218 6.74 9.55 -3.65
CA PHE A 218 6.39 10.95 -3.34
C PHE A 218 6.45 11.26 -1.84
N ILE A 219 5.86 10.40 -1.02
CA ILE A 219 5.80 10.61 0.43
C ILE A 219 7.20 10.61 1.05
N PRO A 220 8.08 9.60 0.77
CA PRO A 220 9.45 9.62 1.28
C PRO A 220 10.27 10.78 0.74
N LYS A 221 10.07 11.18 -0.52
CA LYS A 221 10.79 12.29 -1.14
C LYS A 221 10.47 13.62 -0.45
N LEU A 222 9.21 13.89 -0.15
CA LEU A 222 8.76 15.14 0.46
C LEU A 222 8.97 15.15 1.99
N LEU A 223 8.48 14.13 2.71
CA LEU A 223 8.53 14.11 4.17
C LEU A 223 9.87 13.60 4.70
N GLY A 224 10.60 12.81 3.93
CA GLY A 224 11.92 12.29 4.28
C GLY A 224 13.08 13.19 3.85
N GLY A 225 12.83 14.27 3.10
CA GLY A 225 13.84 15.26 2.71
C GLY A 225 15.05 14.69 1.97
N GLY A 226 14.88 13.60 1.21
CA GLY A 226 15.98 12.91 0.51
C GLY A 226 16.86 12.02 1.37
N GLN A 227 16.72 12.04 2.71
CA GLN A 227 17.48 11.15 3.61
C GLN A 227 16.87 9.75 3.68
N TYR A 228 15.56 9.65 3.47
CA TYR A 228 14.81 8.39 3.47
C TYR A 228 14.46 7.97 2.06
N VAL A 229 15.50 7.52 1.31
CA VAL A 229 15.33 6.98 -0.03
C VAL A 229 14.72 5.58 0.07
N LEU A 230 13.64 5.35 -0.66
CA LEU A 230 13.02 4.03 -0.84
C LEU A 230 13.24 3.55 -2.28
N VAL A 231 12.92 2.28 -2.54
CA VAL A 231 13.11 1.69 -3.89
C VAL A 231 12.35 2.48 -4.96
N GLY A 232 11.15 2.97 -4.67
CA GLY A 232 10.39 3.82 -5.59
C GLY A 232 11.14 5.11 -5.99
N ASN A 233 11.90 5.72 -5.05
CA ASN A 233 12.74 6.88 -5.35
C ASN A 233 13.93 6.53 -6.25
N ILE A 234 14.55 5.36 -6.06
CA ILE A 234 15.63 4.90 -6.93
C ILE A 234 15.08 4.67 -8.35
N ILE A 235 13.96 3.97 -8.48
CA ILE A 235 13.32 3.74 -9.78
C ILE A 235 13.04 5.08 -10.47
N GLU A 236 12.39 6.03 -9.79
CA GLU A 236 12.14 7.38 -10.31
C GLU A 236 13.44 8.05 -10.78
N SER A 237 14.50 8.01 -9.94
CA SER A 237 15.78 8.63 -10.24
C SER A 237 16.48 7.99 -11.45
N GLN A 238 16.43 6.66 -11.61
CA GLN A 238 17.02 5.97 -12.75
C GLN A 238 16.34 6.37 -14.05
N PHE A 239 15.01 6.47 -14.08
CA PHE A 239 14.28 6.85 -15.30
C PHE A 239 14.36 8.34 -15.61
N LEU A 240 14.24 9.22 -14.59
CA LEU A 240 14.04 10.67 -14.82
C LEU A 240 15.32 11.48 -14.65
N THR A 241 16.29 11.02 -13.86
CA THR A 241 17.49 11.79 -13.53
C THR A 241 18.76 11.19 -14.16
N SER A 242 19.00 9.92 -13.93
CA SER A 242 20.21 9.24 -14.42
C SER A 242 20.11 8.82 -15.88
N GLY A 243 18.89 8.63 -16.41
CA GLY A 243 18.65 8.13 -17.76
C GLY A 243 19.05 6.66 -17.97
N ASP A 244 19.33 5.92 -16.87
CA ASP A 244 19.68 4.48 -16.91
C ASP A 244 18.40 3.64 -16.90
N TRP A 245 17.74 3.60 -18.04
CA TRP A 245 16.49 2.88 -18.24
C TRP A 245 16.62 1.38 -18.02
N ASN A 246 17.77 0.81 -18.34
CA ASN A 246 18.04 -0.61 -18.20
C ASN A 246 18.08 -1.02 -16.73
N PHE A 247 18.85 -0.28 -15.93
CA PHE A 247 18.93 -0.54 -14.50
C PHE A 247 17.63 -0.20 -13.77
N GLY A 248 16.99 0.94 -14.10
CA GLY A 248 15.67 1.29 -13.57
C GLY A 248 14.60 0.22 -13.84
N SER A 249 14.63 -0.36 -15.06
CA SER A 249 13.73 -1.45 -15.44
C SER A 249 14.03 -2.74 -14.67
N ALA A 250 15.29 -3.09 -14.42
CA ALA A 250 15.66 -4.25 -13.63
C ALA A 250 15.17 -4.13 -12.18
N ILE A 251 15.35 -2.96 -11.55
CA ILE A 251 14.83 -2.69 -10.20
C ILE A 251 13.30 -2.78 -10.18
N SER A 252 12.62 -2.20 -11.17
CA SER A 252 11.16 -2.27 -11.30
C SER A 252 10.66 -3.71 -11.41
N LEU A 253 11.36 -4.55 -12.17
CA LEU A 253 11.02 -5.97 -12.33
C LEU A 253 11.23 -6.75 -11.03
N ILE A 254 12.33 -6.50 -10.29
CA ILE A 254 12.56 -7.08 -8.96
C ILE A 254 11.42 -6.70 -8.01
N MET A 255 11.04 -5.42 -7.97
CA MET A 255 9.91 -4.97 -7.15
C MET A 255 8.60 -5.62 -7.57
N ALA A 256 8.33 -5.75 -8.86
CA ALA A 256 7.15 -6.43 -9.37
C ALA A 256 7.09 -7.91 -8.90
N VAL A 257 8.23 -8.60 -8.91
CA VAL A 257 8.32 -9.99 -8.40
C VAL A 257 8.05 -10.04 -6.90
N ILE A 258 8.63 -9.14 -6.11
CA ILE A 258 8.39 -9.05 -4.66
C ILE A 258 6.90 -8.79 -4.38
N ILE A 259 6.28 -7.87 -5.12
CA ILE A 259 4.86 -7.57 -5.04
C ILE A 259 4.02 -8.80 -5.38
N MET A 260 4.32 -9.51 -6.47
CA MET A 260 3.60 -10.73 -6.85
C MET A 260 3.73 -11.84 -5.81
N ILE A 261 4.90 -12.03 -5.21
CA ILE A 261 5.10 -12.98 -4.11
C ILE A 261 4.25 -12.59 -2.91
N SER A 262 4.27 -11.31 -2.53
CA SER A 262 3.44 -10.80 -1.42
C SER A 262 1.95 -11.01 -1.68
N MET A 263 1.46 -10.72 -2.88
CA MET A 263 0.07 -10.97 -3.29
C MET A 263 -0.28 -12.46 -3.27
N TRP A 264 0.63 -13.32 -3.70
CA TRP A 264 0.41 -14.77 -3.66
C TRP A 264 0.31 -15.28 -2.23
N LEU A 265 1.18 -14.79 -1.32
CA LEU A 265 1.15 -15.15 0.09
C LEU A 265 -0.14 -14.69 0.77
N THR A 266 -0.56 -13.45 0.55
CA THR A 266 -1.81 -12.91 1.11
C THR A 266 -3.04 -13.65 0.56
N ARG A 267 -3.07 -13.95 -0.74
CA ARG A 267 -4.17 -14.70 -1.34
C ARG A 267 -4.26 -16.15 -0.80
N LYS A 268 -3.11 -16.79 -0.57
CA LYS A 268 -3.09 -18.13 0.03
C LYS A 268 -3.63 -18.11 1.47
N ALA A 269 -3.26 -17.09 2.25
CA ALA A 269 -3.79 -16.90 3.59
C ALA A 269 -5.31 -16.66 3.58
N ASP A 270 -5.84 -15.86 2.63
CA ASP A 270 -7.27 -15.61 2.47
C ASP A 270 -8.06 -16.90 2.18
N VAL A 271 -7.58 -17.75 1.28
CA VAL A 271 -8.21 -19.03 0.94
C VAL A 271 -8.21 -19.99 2.14
N GLN A 272 -7.13 -20.03 2.92
CA GLN A 272 -7.05 -20.88 4.12
C GLN A 272 -8.04 -20.44 5.19
N VAL A 273 -8.17 -19.14 5.43
CA VAL A 273 -9.14 -18.59 6.40
C VAL A 273 -10.58 -18.86 5.94
N ALA A 274 -10.86 -18.68 4.64
CA ALA A 274 -12.19 -18.95 4.08
C ALA A 274 -12.59 -20.44 4.12
N SER A 275 -11.62 -21.36 4.12
CA SER A 275 -11.89 -22.81 4.24
C SER A 275 -12.17 -23.24 5.68
N GLN A 276 -11.48 -22.66 6.66
CA GLN A 276 -11.69 -22.95 8.09
C GLN A 276 -13.02 -22.44 8.65
N GLY A 277 -13.62 -21.41 8.01
CA GLY A 277 -14.94 -20.91 8.39
C GLY A 277 -16.12 -21.73 7.84
N LYS A 278 -15.85 -22.80 7.09
CA LYS A 278 -16.89 -23.69 6.53
C LYS A 278 -16.99 -25.07 7.22
N GLU A 279 -16.06 -25.41 8.10
CA GLU A 279 -16.11 -26.55 9.01
C GLU A 279 -16.70 -26.10 10.36
#